data_1b938abb69ee62c4473d86f1f4097f1c
#
_entry.id   1b938abb69ee62c4473d86f1f4097f1c
#
_cell.length_a   1.000
_cell.length_b   1.000
_cell.length_c   1.000
_cell.angle_alpha   90.00
_cell.angle_beta   90.00
_cell.angle_gamma   90.00
#
_symmetry.space_group_name_H-M   'P 1'
#
loop_
_entity.id
_entity.type
_entity.pdbx_description
1 polymer ?
#
loop_
_entity_poly.entity_id
_entity_poly.type
_entity_poly.pdbx_seq_one_letter_code
_entity_poly.pdbx_strand_id
1 'polypeptide(L)'
;MMKRDELLNLIGPFPEKVDPGATLLESVDCGTYIREKIEYSVEQGDRIKAFVLLPKNIHGKLPVVFCHHQHDNNFELGKSEVVGLAGDPDQAYAAELAERGYITFAPDAIAFEERNWTEDKSGKAEYFELATRLVQGRTLLAKVLHDISVGIDYLESRREVDTRRIGFVGHSYGGRMAIWAPAFDKRIIVSVSNCGCVNYKNSLTHDAGIQMEFCVPAIMQNGDIEDVVKMIEPASLLISATDDDKWSRGAQEIYDYAKPAFKEGELKLKIWPGKHTFTLEMRKEAYEFLEKYFS
;
A
#
# COMPACT_ATOMS: atom_id res chain seq x y z
N MET A 1 18.70 7.93 -15.32
CA MET A 1 18.30 6.98 -14.26
C MET A 1 18.18 7.75 -12.97
N MET A 2 16.97 7.88 -12.45
CA MET A 2 16.65 8.62 -11.21
C MET A 2 17.28 7.92 -10.00
N LYS A 3 17.93 8.70 -9.12
CA LYS A 3 18.46 8.18 -7.85
C LYS A 3 17.45 8.36 -6.74
N ARG A 4 17.59 7.59 -5.64
CA ARG A 4 16.69 7.66 -4.51
C ARG A 4 16.59 9.07 -3.90
N ASP A 5 17.70 9.75 -3.74
CA ASP A 5 17.72 11.12 -3.18
C ASP A 5 17.04 12.13 -4.12
N GLU A 6 17.18 11.95 -5.44
CA GLU A 6 16.48 12.76 -6.45
C GLU A 6 14.95 12.53 -6.35
N LEU A 7 14.52 11.27 -6.19
CA LEU A 7 13.12 10.94 -5.99
C LEU A 7 12.58 11.55 -4.70
N LEU A 8 13.29 11.42 -3.59
CA LEU A 8 12.85 11.98 -2.30
C LEU A 8 12.72 13.51 -2.36
N ASN A 9 13.62 14.18 -3.08
CA ASN A 9 13.54 15.62 -3.31
C ASN A 9 12.34 16.01 -4.18
N LEU A 10 11.99 15.20 -5.19
CA LEU A 10 10.82 15.44 -6.05
C LEU A 10 9.51 15.23 -5.32
N ILE A 11 9.42 14.20 -4.47
CA ILE A 11 8.23 13.95 -3.66
C ILE A 11 8.01 15.12 -2.67
N GLY A 12 9.08 15.78 -2.25
CA GLY A 12 9.03 16.95 -1.38
C GLY A 12 9.19 16.62 0.09
N PRO A 13 9.12 17.62 0.98
CA PRO A 13 9.33 17.39 2.38
C PRO A 13 8.24 16.54 2.99
N PHE A 14 8.66 15.54 3.80
CA PHE A 14 7.76 14.70 4.56
C PHE A 14 7.29 15.43 5.83
N PRO A 15 6.07 15.11 6.33
CA PRO A 15 5.66 15.56 7.64
C PRO A 15 6.61 15.09 8.75
N GLU A 16 6.60 15.78 9.88
CA GLU A 16 7.36 15.36 11.06
C GLU A 16 6.65 14.19 11.74
N LYS A 17 7.39 13.13 12.02
CA LYS A 17 6.87 11.96 12.73
C LYS A 17 6.62 12.30 14.21
N VAL A 18 5.55 11.74 14.74
CA VAL A 18 5.23 11.75 16.18
C VAL A 18 5.18 10.32 16.71
N ASP A 19 5.21 10.15 18.03
CA ASP A 19 4.92 8.86 18.66
C ASP A 19 3.50 8.41 18.24
N PRO A 20 3.33 7.22 17.64
CA PRO A 20 2.02 6.72 17.24
C PRO A 20 0.97 6.70 18.36
N GLY A 21 1.35 6.45 19.60
CA GLY A 21 0.48 6.55 20.77
C GLY A 21 -0.91 5.95 20.55
N ALA A 22 -0.95 4.67 20.15
CA ALA A 22 -2.18 4.05 19.70
C ALA A 22 -3.17 3.78 20.84
N THR A 23 -4.46 4.00 20.57
CA THR A 23 -5.58 3.69 21.46
C THR A 23 -6.43 2.57 20.86
N LEU A 24 -6.72 1.53 21.63
CA LEU A 24 -7.68 0.50 21.26
C LEU A 24 -9.10 1.07 21.39
N LEU A 25 -9.86 1.05 20.29
CA LEU A 25 -11.25 1.51 20.24
C LEU A 25 -12.25 0.37 20.37
N GLU A 26 -11.96 -0.76 19.72
CA GLU A 26 -12.83 -1.92 19.69
C GLU A 26 -12.00 -3.20 19.55
N SER A 27 -12.48 -4.30 20.11
CA SER A 27 -11.90 -5.64 19.93
C SER A 27 -13.02 -6.65 19.72
N VAL A 28 -13.00 -7.36 18.60
CA VAL A 28 -14.03 -8.33 18.19
C VAL A 28 -13.41 -9.68 17.94
N ASP A 29 -14.02 -10.72 18.51
CA ASP A 29 -13.67 -12.11 18.23
C ASP A 29 -14.30 -12.57 16.91
N CYS A 30 -13.45 -12.83 15.89
CA CYS A 30 -13.86 -13.27 14.56
C CYS A 30 -13.67 -14.78 14.33
N GLY A 31 -13.55 -15.58 15.41
CA GLY A 31 -13.35 -17.03 15.31
C GLY A 31 -11.89 -17.42 15.24
N THR A 32 -11.23 -17.28 14.12
CA THR A 32 -9.80 -17.63 13.90
C THR A 32 -8.84 -16.53 14.32
N TYR A 33 -9.27 -15.26 14.33
CA TYR A 33 -8.49 -14.10 14.72
C TYR A 33 -9.30 -13.13 15.58
N ILE A 34 -8.62 -12.20 16.25
CA ILE A 34 -9.21 -11.04 16.91
C ILE A 34 -9.02 -9.84 15.98
N ARG A 35 -10.09 -9.10 15.70
CA ARG A 35 -10.04 -7.82 15.00
C ARG A 35 -10.04 -6.69 16.00
N GLU A 36 -8.95 -5.96 16.07
CA GLU A 36 -8.84 -4.73 16.86
C GLU A 36 -9.03 -3.52 15.94
N LYS A 37 -9.92 -2.59 16.34
CA LYS A 37 -9.96 -1.24 15.77
C LYS A 37 -9.14 -0.33 16.66
N ILE A 38 -8.16 0.34 16.08
CA ILE A 38 -7.27 1.26 16.80
C ILE A 38 -7.31 2.64 16.18
N GLU A 39 -6.85 3.63 16.93
CA GLU A 39 -6.55 4.97 16.44
C GLU A 39 -5.15 5.36 16.89
N TYR A 40 -4.30 5.83 15.96
CA TYR A 40 -2.92 6.19 16.23
C TYR A 40 -2.56 7.53 15.58
N SER A 41 -1.57 8.23 16.13
CA SER A 41 -1.11 9.53 15.63
C SER A 41 -0.09 9.34 14.52
N VAL A 42 -0.16 10.15 13.46
CA VAL A 42 0.82 10.15 12.35
C VAL A 42 1.63 11.44 12.30
N GLU A 43 1.01 12.55 12.66
CA GLU A 43 1.64 13.86 12.86
C GLU A 43 0.85 14.66 13.89
N GLN A 44 1.32 15.84 14.26
CA GLN A 44 0.62 16.66 15.24
C GLN A 44 -0.79 17.02 14.74
N GLY A 45 -1.80 16.54 15.45
CA GLY A 45 -3.20 16.83 15.15
C GLY A 45 -3.84 15.92 14.09
N ASP A 46 -3.10 14.97 13.50
CA ASP A 46 -3.65 13.96 12.57
C ASP A 46 -3.56 12.55 13.17
N ARG A 47 -4.69 11.89 13.26
CA ARG A 47 -4.82 10.52 13.76
C ARG A 47 -5.53 9.64 12.73
N ILE A 48 -5.07 8.41 12.61
CA ILE A 48 -5.60 7.41 11.66
C ILE A 48 -6.26 6.29 12.43
N LYS A 49 -7.46 5.91 11.98
CA LYS A 49 -8.09 4.66 12.40
C LYS A 49 -7.64 3.52 11.50
N ALA A 50 -7.34 2.39 12.11
CA ALA A 50 -6.88 1.19 11.44
C ALA A 50 -7.50 -0.05 12.07
N PHE A 51 -7.52 -1.13 11.30
CA PHE A 51 -7.75 -2.47 11.83
C PHE A 51 -6.42 -3.23 11.96
N VAL A 52 -6.27 -3.93 13.08
CA VAL A 52 -5.23 -4.95 13.31
C VAL A 52 -5.93 -6.27 13.48
N LEU A 53 -5.62 -7.25 12.66
CA LEU A 53 -6.14 -8.59 12.80
C LEU A 53 -5.05 -9.49 13.37
N LEU A 54 -5.33 -10.06 14.53
CA LEU A 54 -4.39 -10.88 15.30
C LEU A 54 -4.86 -12.33 15.27
N PRO A 55 -4.15 -13.25 14.62
CA PRO A 55 -4.46 -14.67 14.72
C PRO A 55 -4.57 -15.09 16.18
N LYS A 56 -5.53 -15.96 16.49
CA LYS A 56 -5.58 -16.61 17.80
C LYS A 56 -4.45 -17.64 17.87
N ASN A 57 -4.00 -18.02 19.03
CA ASN A 57 -2.92 -19.00 19.25
C ASN A 57 -1.54 -18.55 18.73
N ILE A 58 -1.21 -17.28 18.98
CA ILE A 58 0.13 -16.75 18.68
C ILE A 58 1.18 -17.46 19.55
N HIS A 59 2.13 -18.10 18.89
CA HIS A 59 3.33 -18.64 19.52
C HIS A 59 4.55 -17.83 19.07
N GLY A 60 5.04 -16.95 19.93
CA GLY A 60 6.17 -16.06 19.60
C GLY A 60 5.73 -14.85 18.77
N LYS A 61 6.67 -14.28 18.02
CA LYS A 61 6.43 -13.14 17.14
C LYS A 61 6.05 -13.61 15.74
N LEU A 62 5.02 -13.00 15.16
CA LEU A 62 4.51 -13.33 13.85
C LEU A 62 4.90 -12.29 12.80
N PRO A 63 5.03 -12.69 11.52
CA PRO A 63 5.09 -11.76 10.41
C PRO A 63 3.85 -10.88 10.36
N VAL A 64 4.01 -9.67 9.86
CA VAL A 64 2.89 -8.75 9.65
C VAL A 64 2.80 -8.33 8.18
N VAL A 65 1.58 -8.25 7.66
CA VAL A 65 1.30 -7.75 6.32
C VAL A 65 0.51 -6.45 6.41
N PHE A 66 1.08 -5.39 5.87
CA PHE A 66 0.38 -4.13 5.65
C PHE A 66 -0.54 -4.29 4.43
N CYS A 67 -1.85 -4.14 4.63
CA CYS A 67 -2.89 -4.32 3.62
C CYS A 67 -3.49 -2.96 3.25
N HIS A 68 -3.14 -2.45 2.07
CA HIS A 68 -3.58 -1.14 1.61
C HIS A 68 -4.76 -1.28 0.65
N HIS A 69 -5.89 -0.62 0.95
CA HIS A 69 -7.12 -0.69 0.16
C HIS A 69 -7.00 -0.05 -1.23
N GLN A 70 -7.95 -0.36 -2.10
CA GLN A 70 -8.11 0.26 -3.41
C GLN A 70 -8.73 1.67 -3.32
N HIS A 71 -8.82 2.36 -4.48
CA HIS A 71 -9.46 3.66 -4.61
C HIS A 71 -10.92 3.54 -5.10
N ASP A 72 -11.12 2.86 -6.20
CA ASP A 72 -12.40 2.59 -6.90
C ASP A 72 -13.35 3.82 -7.05
N ASN A 73 -12.84 5.04 -6.86
CA ASN A 73 -13.62 6.27 -6.71
C ASN A 73 -14.73 6.17 -5.64
N ASN A 74 -14.58 5.25 -4.70
CA ASN A 74 -15.49 5.03 -3.61
C ASN A 74 -14.86 5.46 -2.29
N PHE A 75 -15.11 6.69 -1.90
CA PHE A 75 -14.53 7.28 -0.69
C PHE A 75 -15.25 6.90 0.61
N GLU A 76 -16.35 6.14 0.52
CA GLU A 76 -17.02 5.54 1.69
C GLU A 76 -16.29 4.29 2.19
N LEU A 77 -15.47 3.67 1.33
CA LEU A 77 -14.69 2.47 1.62
C LEU A 77 -13.21 2.79 1.82
N GLY A 78 -12.58 2.01 2.62
CA GLY A 78 -11.14 2.08 2.92
C GLY A 78 -10.71 0.79 3.61
N LYS A 79 -10.25 0.88 4.86
CA LYS A 79 -9.86 -0.27 5.68
C LYS A 79 -10.95 -1.32 5.86
N SER A 80 -12.23 -0.90 5.87
CA SER A 80 -13.36 -1.81 6.06
C SER A 80 -13.49 -2.83 4.94
N GLU A 81 -13.10 -2.48 3.71
CA GLU A 81 -13.14 -3.37 2.57
C GLU A 81 -12.11 -4.50 2.70
N VAL A 82 -10.86 -4.16 3.00
CA VAL A 82 -9.78 -5.17 3.06
C VAL A 82 -9.88 -6.11 4.25
N VAL A 83 -10.68 -5.77 5.26
CA VAL A 83 -10.98 -6.67 6.39
C VAL A 83 -12.34 -7.39 6.26
N GLY A 84 -13.03 -7.25 5.12
CA GLY A 84 -14.27 -7.96 4.81
C GLY A 84 -15.50 -7.47 5.57
N LEU A 85 -15.53 -6.21 6.01
CA LEU A 85 -16.69 -5.60 6.68
C LEU A 85 -17.66 -4.92 5.71
N ALA A 86 -17.16 -4.50 4.54
CA ALA A 86 -17.93 -3.81 3.51
C ALA A 86 -17.28 -4.00 2.15
N GLY A 87 -17.93 -3.56 1.07
CA GLY A 87 -17.38 -3.55 -0.28
C GLY A 87 -17.36 -4.92 -0.96
N ASP A 88 -16.37 -5.12 -1.82
CA ASP A 88 -16.19 -6.34 -2.60
C ASP A 88 -15.53 -7.44 -1.76
N PRO A 89 -16.14 -8.63 -1.60
CA PRO A 89 -15.54 -9.75 -0.87
C PRO A 89 -14.18 -10.19 -1.43
N ASP A 90 -13.91 -9.99 -2.72
CA ASP A 90 -12.61 -10.29 -3.33
C ASP A 90 -11.50 -9.33 -2.87
N GLN A 91 -11.84 -8.25 -2.18
CA GLN A 91 -10.88 -7.34 -1.57
C GLN A 91 -10.57 -7.66 -0.09
N ALA A 92 -11.18 -8.69 0.50
CA ALA A 92 -11.01 -9.03 1.92
C ALA A 92 -9.65 -9.74 2.23
N TYR A 93 -8.59 -9.41 1.53
CA TYR A 93 -7.29 -10.08 1.65
C TYR A 93 -6.60 -9.89 3.02
N ALA A 94 -6.93 -8.86 3.79
CA ALA A 94 -6.42 -8.76 5.15
C ALA A 94 -7.05 -9.81 6.08
N ALA A 95 -8.35 -10.09 5.93
CA ALA A 95 -9.02 -11.16 6.67
C ALA A 95 -8.50 -12.54 6.26
N GLU A 96 -8.37 -12.81 4.95
CA GLU A 96 -7.83 -14.07 4.43
C GLU A 96 -6.39 -14.36 4.93
N LEU A 97 -5.53 -13.33 5.00
CA LEU A 97 -4.18 -13.46 5.53
C LEU A 97 -4.17 -13.69 7.04
N ALA A 98 -5.08 -13.06 7.79
CA ALA A 98 -5.21 -13.31 9.22
C ALA A 98 -5.66 -14.75 9.53
N GLU A 99 -6.57 -15.31 8.71
CA GLU A 99 -6.98 -16.72 8.78
C GLU A 99 -5.83 -17.69 8.48
N ARG A 100 -4.84 -17.24 7.69
CA ARG A 100 -3.60 -17.99 7.39
C ARG A 100 -2.53 -17.88 8.46
N GLY A 101 -2.78 -17.09 9.52
CA GLY A 101 -1.87 -16.98 10.67
C GLY A 101 -0.91 -15.80 10.62
N TYR A 102 -1.13 -14.81 9.74
CA TYR A 102 -0.37 -13.57 9.70
C TYR A 102 -1.07 -12.47 10.49
N ILE A 103 -0.30 -11.62 11.15
CA ILE A 103 -0.86 -10.35 11.62
C ILE A 103 -1.12 -9.49 10.39
N THR A 104 -2.30 -8.86 10.30
CA THR A 104 -2.57 -7.90 9.24
C THR A 104 -2.88 -6.53 9.80
N PHE A 105 -2.50 -5.49 9.07
CA PHE A 105 -2.70 -4.11 9.43
C PHE A 105 -3.29 -3.34 8.26
N ALA A 106 -4.45 -2.75 8.47
CA ALA A 106 -5.23 -2.04 7.44
C ALA A 106 -5.66 -0.65 7.96
N PRO A 107 -4.93 0.42 7.64
CA PRO A 107 -5.33 1.79 7.93
C PRO A 107 -6.16 2.38 6.79
N ASP A 108 -6.93 3.45 7.10
CA ASP A 108 -7.48 4.30 6.06
C ASP A 108 -6.40 5.17 5.43
N ALA A 109 -6.34 5.18 4.11
CA ALA A 109 -5.62 6.23 3.39
C ALA A 109 -6.31 7.59 3.57
N ILE A 110 -5.54 8.67 3.38
CA ILE A 110 -6.07 10.01 3.49
C ILE A 110 -7.23 10.21 2.50
N ALA A 111 -8.27 10.93 2.92
CA ALA A 111 -9.51 11.19 2.18
C ALA A 111 -10.45 9.98 2.01
N PHE A 112 -10.17 8.82 2.58
CA PHE A 112 -11.05 7.65 2.52
C PHE A 112 -11.73 7.33 3.86
N GLU A 113 -12.91 6.72 3.80
CA GLU A 113 -13.70 6.20 4.90
C GLU A 113 -13.77 7.18 6.08
N GLU A 114 -13.18 6.86 7.23
CA GLU A 114 -13.22 7.74 8.41
C GLU A 114 -12.28 8.96 8.31
N ARG A 115 -11.36 8.99 7.34
CA ARG A 115 -10.51 10.14 7.04
C ARG A 115 -11.10 11.08 5.98
N ASN A 116 -12.21 10.73 5.35
CA ASN A 116 -12.95 11.64 4.50
C ASN A 116 -13.83 12.55 5.36
N TRP A 117 -13.49 13.83 5.40
CA TRP A 117 -14.16 14.84 6.23
C TRP A 117 -15.39 15.47 5.53
N THR A 118 -15.65 15.17 4.25
CA THR A 118 -16.83 15.68 3.55
C THR A 118 -18.09 14.92 3.97
N GLU A 119 -19.22 15.61 4.03
CA GLU A 119 -20.50 14.99 4.42
C GLU A 119 -20.97 13.95 3.39
N ASP A 120 -20.71 14.23 2.11
CA ASP A 120 -21.12 13.40 0.97
C ASP A 120 -20.08 12.31 0.62
N LYS A 121 -19.02 12.17 1.44
CA LYS A 121 -17.92 11.24 1.18
C LYS A 121 -17.43 11.28 -0.28
N SER A 122 -17.28 12.48 -0.81
CA SER A 122 -16.85 12.68 -2.19
C SER A 122 -15.34 12.87 -2.33
N GLY A 123 -14.85 12.84 -3.57
CA GLY A 123 -13.46 13.16 -3.93
C GLY A 123 -13.02 14.60 -3.65
N LYS A 124 -13.89 15.43 -3.07
CA LYS A 124 -13.51 16.79 -2.64
C LYS A 124 -12.41 16.76 -1.59
N ALA A 125 -12.47 15.81 -0.65
CA ALA A 125 -11.43 15.66 0.38
C ALA A 125 -10.06 15.42 -0.27
N GLU A 126 -9.97 14.46 -1.18
CA GLU A 126 -8.75 14.12 -1.90
C GLU A 126 -8.22 15.31 -2.72
N TYR A 127 -9.11 16.01 -3.45
CA TYR A 127 -8.72 17.22 -4.19
C TYR A 127 -8.14 18.30 -3.26
N PHE A 128 -8.78 18.56 -2.12
CA PHE A 128 -8.29 19.55 -1.15
C PHE A 128 -6.94 19.14 -0.56
N GLU A 129 -6.76 17.86 -0.25
CA GLU A 129 -5.50 17.32 0.25
C GLU A 129 -4.37 17.50 -0.77
N LEU A 130 -4.62 17.20 -2.05
CA LEU A 130 -3.67 17.45 -3.14
C LEU A 130 -3.38 18.95 -3.31
N ALA A 131 -4.42 19.76 -3.51
CA ALA A 131 -4.28 21.18 -3.83
C ALA A 131 -3.56 21.94 -2.71
N THR A 132 -3.94 21.69 -1.46
CA THR A 132 -3.30 22.31 -0.29
C THR A 132 -1.81 22.00 -0.22
N ARG A 133 -1.42 20.75 -0.45
CA ARG A 133 0.00 20.35 -0.42
C ARG A 133 0.79 20.92 -1.58
N LEU A 134 0.25 20.89 -2.78
CA LEU A 134 0.94 21.43 -3.95
C LEU A 134 1.24 22.93 -3.81
N VAL A 135 0.29 23.73 -3.30
CA VAL A 135 0.54 25.17 -3.09
C VAL A 135 1.53 25.43 -1.96
N GLN A 136 1.76 24.47 -1.07
CA GLN A 136 2.77 24.49 -0.03
C GLN A 136 4.14 23.91 -0.48
N GLY A 137 4.28 23.53 -1.74
CA GLY A 137 5.49 22.87 -2.25
C GLY A 137 5.70 21.44 -1.72
N ARG A 138 4.60 20.74 -1.41
CA ARG A 138 4.57 19.35 -0.95
C ARG A 138 3.78 18.49 -1.91
N THR A 139 3.87 17.18 -1.80
CA THR A 139 3.03 16.24 -2.56
C THR A 139 2.10 15.45 -1.64
N LEU A 140 0.98 15.00 -2.20
CA LEU A 140 0.10 14.08 -1.48
C LEU A 140 0.78 12.73 -1.27
N LEU A 141 1.62 12.30 -2.23
CA LEU A 141 2.41 11.08 -2.11
C LEU A 141 3.34 11.08 -0.89
N ALA A 142 4.01 12.22 -0.58
CA ALA A 142 4.83 12.34 0.62
C ALA A 142 4.02 12.08 1.89
N LYS A 143 2.79 12.59 1.96
CA LYS A 143 1.89 12.37 3.10
C LYS A 143 1.49 10.89 3.22
N VAL A 144 1.09 10.26 2.11
CA VAL A 144 0.68 8.84 2.12
C VAL A 144 1.84 7.94 2.54
N LEU A 145 3.04 8.15 1.99
CA LEU A 145 4.24 7.39 2.38
C LEU A 145 4.66 7.63 3.84
N HIS A 146 4.51 8.86 4.32
CA HIS A 146 4.72 9.19 5.73
C HIS A 146 3.76 8.39 6.63
N ASP A 147 2.47 8.40 6.32
CA ASP A 147 1.45 7.70 7.10
C ASP A 147 1.70 6.19 7.13
N ILE A 148 2.10 5.60 6.00
CA ILE A 148 2.51 4.19 5.94
C ILE A 148 3.72 3.94 6.84
N SER A 149 4.75 4.80 6.79
CA SER A 149 5.95 4.64 7.60
C SER A 149 5.67 4.76 9.10
N VAL A 150 4.78 5.67 9.52
CA VAL A 150 4.34 5.76 10.92
C VAL A 150 3.47 4.57 11.32
N GLY A 151 2.65 4.05 10.41
CA GLY A 151 1.95 2.78 10.61
C GLY A 151 2.91 1.61 10.88
N ILE A 152 4.05 1.58 10.19
CA ILE A 152 5.11 0.59 10.47
C ILE A 152 5.78 0.87 11.82
N ASP A 153 6.03 2.12 12.22
CA ASP A 153 6.53 2.47 13.55
C ASP A 153 5.59 1.94 14.65
N TYR A 154 4.27 2.07 14.45
CA TYR A 154 3.28 1.46 15.34
C TYR A 154 3.40 -0.07 15.40
N LEU A 155 3.52 -0.73 14.24
CA LEU A 155 3.66 -2.19 14.19
C LEU A 155 4.93 -2.67 14.91
N GLU A 156 6.03 -1.93 14.81
CA GLU A 156 7.27 -2.23 15.55
C GLU A 156 7.11 -2.11 17.06
N SER A 157 6.20 -1.28 17.55
CA SER A 157 5.89 -1.14 18.98
C SER A 157 5.10 -2.32 19.55
N ARG A 158 4.52 -3.17 18.70
CA ARG A 158 3.71 -4.31 19.13
C ARG A 158 4.58 -5.51 19.44
N ARG A 159 4.36 -6.09 20.61
CA ARG A 159 5.15 -7.26 21.10
C ARG A 159 4.96 -8.54 20.27
N GLU A 160 3.81 -8.66 19.59
CA GLU A 160 3.41 -9.81 18.77
C GLU A 160 4.08 -9.82 17.40
N VAL A 161 4.57 -8.66 16.92
CA VAL A 161 5.11 -8.47 15.58
C VAL A 161 6.59 -8.86 15.50
N ASP A 162 6.95 -9.66 14.50
CA ASP A 162 8.35 -9.81 14.08
C ASP A 162 8.71 -8.69 13.11
N THR A 163 9.41 -7.70 13.61
CA THR A 163 9.81 -6.49 12.88
C THR A 163 10.76 -6.74 11.70
N ARG A 164 11.30 -7.96 11.58
CA ARG A 164 12.14 -8.38 10.45
C ARG A 164 11.33 -9.01 9.31
N ARG A 165 10.03 -9.25 9.53
CA ARG A 165 9.15 -9.92 8.58
C ARG A 165 7.90 -9.07 8.36
N ILE A 166 8.10 -7.91 7.69
CA ILE A 166 7.04 -6.98 7.32
C ILE A 166 6.82 -7.09 5.82
N GLY A 167 5.62 -7.47 5.43
CA GLY A 167 5.16 -7.50 4.04
C GLY A 167 4.16 -6.39 3.73
N PHE A 168 3.91 -6.18 2.44
CA PHE A 168 2.93 -5.22 1.96
C PHE A 168 2.12 -5.82 0.81
N VAL A 169 0.80 -5.64 0.82
CA VAL A 169 -0.08 -6.08 -0.27
C VAL A 169 -1.15 -5.05 -0.55
N GLY A 170 -1.49 -4.89 -1.81
CA GLY A 170 -2.62 -4.08 -2.20
C GLY A 170 -3.06 -4.31 -3.65
N HIS A 171 -4.30 -3.93 -3.91
CA HIS A 171 -4.91 -3.93 -5.23
C HIS A 171 -5.11 -2.50 -5.72
N SER A 172 -4.99 -2.26 -7.03
CA SER A 172 -5.26 -0.96 -7.63
C SER A 172 -4.41 0.17 -7.03
N TYR A 173 -5.00 1.12 -6.32
CA TYR A 173 -4.30 2.13 -5.54
C TYR A 173 -3.34 1.49 -4.52
N GLY A 174 -3.84 0.51 -3.75
CA GLY A 174 -2.99 -0.27 -2.85
C GLY A 174 -1.87 -1.00 -3.58
N GLY A 175 -2.11 -1.48 -4.81
CA GLY A 175 -1.10 -2.07 -5.68
C GLY A 175 -0.02 -1.07 -6.11
N ARG A 176 -0.38 0.20 -6.38
CA ARG A 176 0.60 1.26 -6.60
C ARG A 176 1.42 1.53 -5.34
N MET A 177 0.76 1.60 -4.18
CA MET A 177 1.46 1.80 -2.91
C MET A 177 2.38 0.62 -2.57
N ALA A 178 2.07 -0.60 -3.00
CA ALA A 178 2.94 -1.77 -2.87
C ALA A 178 4.25 -1.67 -3.68
N ILE A 179 4.34 -0.71 -4.61
CA ILE A 179 5.59 -0.33 -5.29
C ILE A 179 6.29 0.80 -4.55
N TRP A 180 5.56 1.86 -4.18
CA TRP A 180 6.13 3.05 -3.57
C TRP A 180 6.60 2.83 -2.13
N ALA A 181 5.83 2.09 -1.33
CA ALA A 181 6.13 1.89 0.09
C ALA A 181 7.48 1.17 0.31
N PRO A 182 7.80 0.02 -0.31
CA PRO A 182 9.11 -0.64 -0.13
C PRO A 182 10.27 0.11 -0.78
N ALA A 183 10.03 0.94 -1.81
CA ALA A 183 11.06 1.83 -2.34
C ALA A 183 11.43 2.94 -1.33
N PHE A 184 10.47 3.37 -0.52
CA PHE A 184 10.63 4.40 0.50
C PHE A 184 11.06 3.83 1.85
N ASP A 185 10.38 2.83 2.39
CA ASP A 185 10.63 2.24 3.72
C ASP A 185 11.24 0.84 3.61
N LYS A 186 12.51 0.72 3.95
CA LYS A 186 13.29 -0.52 3.79
C LYS A 186 12.98 -1.61 4.85
N ARG A 187 12.09 -1.35 5.78
CA ARG A 187 11.57 -2.36 6.70
C ARG A 187 10.62 -3.34 6.04
N ILE A 188 10.02 -2.94 4.89
CA ILE A 188 9.21 -3.84 4.07
C ILE A 188 10.15 -4.71 3.26
N ILE A 189 10.13 -6.03 3.51
CA ILE A 189 11.03 -7.00 2.86
C ILE A 189 10.42 -7.69 1.64
N VAL A 190 9.09 -7.68 1.53
CA VAL A 190 8.35 -8.29 0.42
C VAL A 190 7.06 -7.53 0.16
N SER A 191 6.71 -7.35 -1.11
CA SER A 191 5.47 -6.70 -1.49
C SER A 191 4.78 -7.34 -2.69
N VAL A 192 3.46 -7.15 -2.77
CA VAL A 192 2.62 -7.61 -3.87
C VAL A 192 1.80 -6.44 -4.41
N SER A 193 2.09 -6.06 -5.65
CA SER A 193 1.36 -5.06 -6.42
C SER A 193 0.36 -5.74 -7.34
N ASN A 194 -0.92 -5.78 -6.99
CA ASN A 194 -1.95 -6.29 -7.87
C ASN A 194 -2.64 -5.16 -8.62
N CYS A 195 -2.66 -5.23 -9.96
CA CYS A 195 -3.27 -4.25 -10.87
C CYS A 195 -2.92 -2.79 -10.55
N GLY A 196 -1.67 -2.54 -10.14
CA GLY A 196 -1.17 -1.22 -9.76
C GLY A 196 0.13 -0.82 -10.45
N CYS A 197 0.69 -1.70 -11.28
CA CYS A 197 1.98 -1.45 -11.93
C CYS A 197 1.78 -0.83 -13.31
N VAL A 198 1.73 0.49 -13.35
CA VAL A 198 1.66 1.31 -14.58
C VAL A 198 2.55 2.52 -14.43
N ASN A 199 3.32 2.87 -15.47
CA ASN A 199 4.14 4.08 -15.47
C ASN A 199 3.34 5.32 -15.88
N TYR A 200 3.86 6.49 -15.58
CA TYR A 200 3.23 7.78 -15.91
C TYR A 200 3.05 7.95 -17.40
N LYS A 201 4.03 7.54 -18.20
CA LYS A 201 3.97 7.60 -19.66
C LYS A 201 2.72 6.89 -20.19
N ASN A 202 2.49 5.65 -19.79
CA ASN A 202 1.31 4.87 -20.23
C ASN A 202 0.02 5.41 -19.62
N SER A 203 0.03 5.90 -18.39
CA SER A 203 -1.14 6.51 -17.74
C SER A 203 -1.60 7.78 -18.45
N LEU A 204 -0.66 8.66 -18.85
CA LEU A 204 -0.99 9.96 -19.47
C LEU A 204 -1.28 9.88 -20.96
N THR A 205 -0.75 8.88 -21.67
CA THR A 205 -1.00 8.72 -23.12
C THR A 205 -2.28 7.94 -23.44
N HIS A 206 -2.94 7.36 -22.44
CA HIS A 206 -4.16 6.60 -22.57
C HIS A 206 -5.24 7.12 -21.59
N ASP A 207 -6.32 6.42 -21.49
CA ASP A 207 -7.52 6.78 -20.72
C ASP A 207 -7.41 6.52 -19.20
N ALA A 208 -6.24 6.14 -18.69
CA ALA A 208 -6.08 5.85 -17.27
C ALA A 208 -6.03 7.12 -16.42
N GLY A 209 -5.28 8.15 -16.87
CA GLY A 209 -5.02 9.34 -16.07
C GLY A 209 -4.07 9.09 -14.89
N ILE A 210 -3.97 10.06 -14.00
CA ILE A 210 -3.15 9.98 -12.77
C ILE A 210 -4.06 10.18 -11.57
N GLN A 211 -4.05 9.25 -10.63
CA GLN A 211 -4.70 9.44 -9.34
C GLN A 211 -4.00 10.56 -8.57
N MET A 212 -4.74 11.29 -7.74
CA MET A 212 -4.25 12.51 -7.10
C MET A 212 -3.04 12.28 -6.19
N GLU A 213 -2.94 11.13 -5.54
CA GLU A 213 -1.80 10.77 -4.70
C GLU A 213 -0.49 10.72 -5.48
N PHE A 214 -0.55 10.40 -6.77
CA PHE A 214 0.64 10.26 -7.62
C PHE A 214 0.94 11.50 -8.45
N CYS A 215 0.28 12.63 -8.21
CA CYS A 215 0.59 13.90 -8.84
C CYS A 215 1.89 14.49 -8.26
N VAL A 216 3.04 13.99 -8.73
CA VAL A 216 4.38 14.45 -8.33
C VAL A 216 4.92 15.37 -9.42
N PRO A 217 5.12 16.68 -9.14
CA PRO A 217 5.64 17.63 -10.13
C PRO A 217 7.00 17.19 -10.69
N ALA A 218 7.18 17.32 -12.00
CA ALA A 218 8.42 17.06 -12.73
C ALA A 218 8.95 15.61 -12.65
N ILE A 219 8.19 14.63 -12.16
CA ILE A 219 8.67 13.25 -12.03
C ILE A 219 9.12 12.69 -13.38
N MET A 220 8.38 12.90 -14.46
CA MET A 220 8.70 12.40 -15.80
C MET A 220 9.93 13.08 -16.46
N GLN A 221 10.42 14.17 -15.90
CA GLN A 221 11.67 14.80 -16.35
C GLN A 221 12.90 14.11 -15.76
N ASN A 222 12.74 13.31 -14.72
CA ASN A 222 13.82 12.67 -13.97
C ASN A 222 13.78 11.15 -14.07
N GLY A 223 12.62 10.54 -14.30
CA GLY A 223 12.43 9.09 -14.41
C GLY A 223 10.95 8.73 -14.48
N ASP A 224 10.64 7.47 -14.26
CA ASP A 224 9.27 6.95 -14.18
C ASP A 224 9.21 5.77 -13.18
N ILE A 225 8.10 5.06 -13.10
CA ILE A 225 7.83 3.97 -12.16
C ILE A 225 8.87 2.85 -12.22
N GLU A 226 9.43 2.56 -13.39
CA GLU A 226 10.51 1.58 -13.54
C GLU A 226 11.77 1.93 -12.74
N ASP A 227 12.06 3.22 -12.54
CA ASP A 227 13.15 3.64 -11.65
C ASP A 227 12.77 3.47 -10.17
N VAL A 228 11.49 3.70 -9.80
CA VAL A 228 10.98 3.44 -8.45
C VAL A 228 11.05 1.95 -8.12
N VAL A 229 10.67 1.08 -9.06
CA VAL A 229 10.74 -0.39 -8.88
C VAL A 229 12.16 -0.84 -8.58
N LYS A 230 13.19 -0.29 -9.25
CA LYS A 230 14.60 -0.61 -8.95
C LYS A 230 15.00 -0.25 -7.51
N MET A 231 14.38 0.79 -6.95
CA MET A 231 14.68 1.25 -5.60
C MET A 231 14.10 0.34 -4.52
N ILE A 232 13.29 -0.66 -4.88
CA ILE A 232 12.75 -1.66 -3.96
C ILE A 232 13.85 -2.58 -3.44
N GLU A 233 14.81 -2.94 -4.28
CA GLU A 233 15.96 -3.76 -3.88
C GLU A 233 16.56 -3.30 -2.52
N PRO A 234 16.87 -4.19 -1.55
CA PRO A 234 16.90 -5.65 -1.61
C PRO A 234 15.55 -6.35 -1.31
N ALA A 235 14.45 -5.63 -1.13
CA ALA A 235 13.15 -6.24 -0.93
C ALA A 235 12.65 -6.93 -2.21
N SER A 236 11.71 -7.87 -2.07
CA SER A 236 11.12 -8.60 -3.19
C SER A 236 9.78 -8.02 -3.59
N LEU A 237 9.48 -8.03 -4.90
CA LEU A 237 8.22 -7.55 -5.46
C LEU A 237 7.61 -8.57 -6.42
N LEU A 238 6.34 -8.92 -6.17
CA LEU A 238 5.47 -9.53 -7.17
C LEU A 238 4.62 -8.45 -7.85
N ILE A 239 4.78 -8.32 -9.16
CA ILE A 239 3.87 -7.57 -10.02
C ILE A 239 2.82 -8.57 -10.54
N SER A 240 1.59 -8.46 -10.05
CA SER A 240 0.42 -9.21 -10.50
C SER A 240 -0.44 -8.28 -11.36
N ALA A 241 -0.37 -8.46 -12.66
CA ALA A 241 -1.01 -7.60 -13.66
C ALA A 241 -2.08 -8.38 -14.43
N THR A 242 -3.01 -7.70 -15.08
CA THR A 242 -3.96 -8.29 -16.01
C THR A 242 -3.82 -7.70 -17.41
N ASP A 243 -4.14 -8.48 -18.44
CA ASP A 243 -3.90 -8.13 -19.85
C ASP A 243 -4.94 -7.15 -20.42
N ASP A 244 -6.13 -7.06 -19.81
CA ASP A 244 -7.21 -6.12 -20.18
C ASP A 244 -7.46 -5.08 -19.06
N ASP A 245 -6.38 -4.49 -18.53
CA ASP A 245 -6.46 -3.48 -17.47
C ASP A 245 -5.54 -2.29 -17.75
N LYS A 246 -6.13 -1.10 -17.74
CA LYS A 246 -5.39 0.15 -17.95
C LYS A 246 -4.35 0.46 -16.87
N TRP A 247 -4.55 -0.03 -15.63
CA TRP A 247 -3.65 0.15 -14.51
C TRP A 247 -2.52 -0.90 -14.44
N SER A 248 -2.52 -1.83 -15.43
CA SER A 248 -1.48 -2.84 -15.66
C SER A 248 -0.68 -2.60 -16.94
N ARG A 249 -1.02 -1.55 -17.70
CA ARG A 249 -0.33 -1.22 -18.95
C ARG A 249 1.14 -0.88 -18.70
N GLY A 250 2.03 -1.53 -19.45
CA GLY A 250 3.46 -1.31 -19.31
C GLY A 250 4.12 -2.16 -18.21
N ALA A 251 3.39 -3.03 -17.51
CA ALA A 251 3.95 -3.89 -16.47
C ALA A 251 5.11 -4.76 -16.97
N GLN A 252 5.04 -5.28 -18.20
CA GLN A 252 6.14 -6.03 -18.83
C GLN A 252 7.36 -5.13 -19.08
N GLU A 253 7.17 -3.92 -19.61
CA GLU A 253 8.25 -2.96 -19.89
C GLU A 253 8.95 -2.54 -18.57
N ILE A 254 8.15 -2.26 -17.53
CA ILE A 254 8.65 -1.93 -16.20
C ILE A 254 9.48 -3.09 -15.62
N TYR A 255 8.95 -4.32 -15.72
CA TYR A 255 9.65 -5.52 -15.27
C TYR A 255 10.99 -5.71 -15.99
N ASP A 256 10.99 -5.68 -17.32
CA ASP A 256 12.20 -5.91 -18.12
C ASP A 256 13.29 -4.86 -17.83
N TYR A 257 12.88 -3.60 -17.63
CA TYR A 257 13.80 -2.52 -17.31
C TYR A 257 14.34 -2.62 -15.87
N ALA A 258 13.53 -3.00 -14.90
CA ALA A 258 13.91 -3.05 -13.49
C ALA A 258 14.62 -4.35 -13.08
N LYS A 259 14.28 -5.49 -13.72
CA LYS A 259 14.78 -6.82 -13.36
C LYS A 259 16.30 -6.90 -13.19
N PRO A 260 17.14 -6.29 -14.05
CA PRO A 260 18.60 -6.35 -13.89
C PRO A 260 19.13 -5.70 -12.60
N ALA A 261 18.36 -4.85 -11.93
CA ALA A 261 18.75 -4.20 -10.68
C ALA A 261 18.58 -5.13 -9.45
N PHE A 262 17.69 -6.11 -9.52
CA PHE A 262 17.43 -7.06 -8.42
C PHE A 262 18.54 -8.10 -8.35
N LYS A 263 19.31 -8.09 -7.25
CA LYS A 263 20.47 -8.96 -6.99
C LYS A 263 20.25 -9.85 -5.77
N GLU A 264 19.64 -9.33 -4.72
CA GLU A 264 19.35 -10.01 -3.46
C GLU A 264 17.84 -10.33 -3.37
N GLY A 265 17.01 -9.35 -3.68
CA GLY A 265 15.57 -9.51 -3.79
C GLY A 265 15.11 -10.17 -5.09
N GLU A 266 13.85 -10.55 -5.14
CA GLU A 266 13.20 -11.09 -6.34
C GLU A 266 12.25 -10.07 -6.94
N LEU A 267 12.39 -9.78 -8.24
CA LEU A 267 11.33 -9.17 -9.02
C LEU A 267 10.65 -10.27 -9.83
N LYS A 268 9.35 -10.49 -9.58
CA LYS A 268 8.52 -11.45 -10.30
C LYS A 268 7.37 -10.72 -11.00
N LEU A 269 7.06 -11.13 -12.21
CA LEU A 269 5.90 -10.67 -12.97
C LEU A 269 4.99 -11.85 -13.28
N LYS A 270 3.69 -11.65 -13.04
CA LYS A 270 2.63 -12.56 -13.49
C LYS A 270 1.56 -11.73 -14.20
N ILE A 271 1.31 -12.04 -15.46
CA ILE A 271 0.22 -11.45 -16.24
C ILE A 271 -0.91 -12.48 -16.33
N TRP A 272 -2.10 -12.07 -15.92
CA TRP A 272 -3.30 -12.88 -15.90
C TRP A 272 -4.27 -12.43 -16.99
N PRO A 273 -5.07 -13.32 -17.55
CA PRO A 273 -6.13 -12.91 -18.46
C PRO A 273 -7.24 -12.21 -17.67
N GLY A 274 -7.78 -11.12 -18.23
CA GLY A 274 -8.97 -10.45 -17.68
C GLY A 274 -8.75 -8.99 -17.31
N LYS A 275 -9.74 -8.45 -16.58
CA LYS A 275 -9.86 -7.03 -16.24
C LYS A 275 -9.25 -6.71 -14.89
N HIS A 276 -9.47 -5.48 -14.45
CA HIS A 276 -9.05 -4.94 -13.16
C HIS A 276 -9.70 -5.71 -12.00
N THR A 277 -9.01 -6.69 -11.43
CA THR A 277 -9.56 -7.61 -10.43
C THR A 277 -8.47 -8.21 -9.53
N PHE A 278 -8.87 -8.80 -8.41
CA PHE A 278 -7.99 -9.58 -7.54
C PHE A 278 -8.63 -10.95 -7.24
N THR A 279 -8.70 -11.81 -8.25
CA THR A 279 -9.35 -13.12 -8.15
C THR A 279 -8.70 -14.01 -7.08
N LEU A 280 -9.41 -15.08 -6.70
CA LEU A 280 -8.89 -16.05 -5.73
C LEU A 280 -7.55 -16.68 -6.18
N GLU A 281 -7.37 -16.95 -7.48
CA GLU A 281 -6.11 -17.48 -8.02
C GLU A 281 -4.97 -16.46 -7.88
N MET A 282 -5.26 -15.19 -8.17
CA MET A 282 -4.27 -14.11 -8.01
C MET A 282 -3.89 -13.92 -6.53
N ARG A 283 -4.88 -14.00 -5.61
CA ARG A 283 -4.62 -13.92 -4.17
C ARG A 283 -3.81 -15.11 -3.67
N LYS A 284 -4.08 -16.33 -4.14
CA LYS A 284 -3.24 -17.50 -3.79
C LYS A 284 -1.79 -17.31 -4.19
N GLU A 285 -1.52 -16.88 -5.42
CA GLU A 285 -0.17 -16.57 -5.89
C GLU A 285 0.50 -15.47 -5.05
N ALA A 286 -0.26 -14.44 -4.68
CA ALA A 286 0.20 -13.36 -3.81
C ALA A 286 0.61 -13.87 -2.42
N TYR A 287 -0.21 -14.74 -1.82
CA TYR A 287 0.06 -15.30 -0.50
C TYR A 287 1.26 -16.26 -0.51
N GLU A 288 1.36 -17.14 -1.51
CA GLU A 288 2.52 -18.00 -1.70
C GLU A 288 3.82 -17.20 -1.86
N PHE A 289 3.74 -16.06 -2.56
CA PHE A 289 4.90 -15.18 -2.69
C PHE A 289 5.29 -14.54 -1.36
N LEU A 290 4.34 -14.07 -0.54
CA LEU A 290 4.61 -13.53 0.79
C LEU A 290 5.20 -14.61 1.72
N GLU A 291 4.59 -15.82 1.75
CA GLU A 291 5.01 -16.95 2.57
C GLU A 291 6.47 -17.33 2.36
N LYS A 292 6.95 -17.29 1.12
CA LYS A 292 8.33 -17.58 0.75
C LYS A 292 9.36 -16.74 1.52
N TYR A 293 9.01 -15.50 1.89
CA TYR A 293 9.90 -14.56 2.57
C TYR A 293 9.65 -14.45 4.08
N PHE A 294 8.60 -15.09 4.55
CA PHE A 294 8.27 -15.15 5.97
C PHE A 294 8.71 -16.46 6.67
N SER A 295 9.17 -17.42 5.87
CA SER A 295 9.66 -18.73 6.34
C SER A 295 10.95 -18.61 7.14
#